data_2d39950f9c3d37df0326704dc50f2c47
#
_entry.id   2d39950f9c3d37df0326704dc50f2c47
#
_cell.length_a   1.000
_cell.length_b   1.000
_cell.length_c   1.000
_cell.angle_alpha   90.00
_cell.angle_beta   90.00
_cell.angle_gamma   90.00
#
_symmetry.space_group_name_H-M   'P 1'
#
loop_
_entity.id
_entity.type
_entity.pdbx_description
1 polymer ?
#
loop_
_entity_poly.entity_id
_entity_poly.type
_entity_poly.pdbx_seq_one_letter_code
_entity_poly.pdbx_strand_id
1 'polypeptide(L)'
;PRDDVNRHSGAGRFAVLRMRPMTLYESGHSTGEVSFAALLAGEPQQAQSAPLDVPDLAERIVIGGWPTLVNASVPQAQRWLRDYIRNMVEVDIPALGHRRAPANLNRLMRSLSRSVGQAPKLSELQKDVAGETGPVAFETLAGYLQSLDRLMLTDNSEAWPTHMRSRTRLRTAPVRYFVDPALATSALGVGPRQLLGDLKAMGFHFEALAVRDLRVYAETEGGQVYSWRDANGNEVDAIVSAPDGRWAAFEIKLNPDDTDDAAASLLRFAGNVETSRAGEPSALAVITSTGYGYRRPDGVNVIPISTLGP
;
A
#
# COMPACT_ATOMS: atom_id res chain seq x y z
N PRO A 1 -3.11 2.10 22.02
CA PRO A 1 -2.60 2.31 23.36
C PRO A 1 -3.34 3.48 23.99
N ARG A 2 -3.94 3.28 25.16
CA ARG A 2 -4.55 4.38 25.92
C ARG A 2 -3.44 5.32 26.37
N ASP A 3 -3.60 6.62 26.16
CA ASP A 3 -2.75 7.65 26.76
C ASP A 3 -3.09 7.73 28.26
N ASP A 4 -2.59 6.77 29.02
CA ASP A 4 -2.71 6.78 30.47
C ASP A 4 -1.52 7.58 31.02
N VAL A 5 -1.81 8.73 31.61
CA VAL A 5 -0.81 9.66 32.20
C VAL A 5 0.07 8.98 33.26
N ASN A 6 -0.40 7.86 33.81
CA ASN A 6 0.31 7.06 34.84
C ASN A 6 1.10 5.89 34.26
N ARG A 7 1.10 5.70 32.92
CA ARG A 7 1.79 4.60 32.30
C ARG A 7 3.28 4.89 32.17
N HIS A 8 4.10 4.09 32.82
CA HIS A 8 5.56 4.15 32.67
C HIS A 8 5.89 3.92 31.19
N SER A 9 6.61 4.83 30.55
CA SER A 9 6.87 4.79 29.11
C SER A 9 7.61 3.54 28.65
N GLY A 10 8.35 2.88 29.55
CA GLY A 10 9.19 1.73 29.23
C GLY A 10 10.27 2.05 28.19
N ALA A 11 10.57 3.33 27.96
CA ALA A 11 11.53 3.78 26.96
C ALA A 11 12.84 2.98 27.04
N GLY A 12 13.30 2.43 25.93
CA GLY A 12 14.49 1.60 25.84
C GLY A 12 14.32 0.13 26.29
N ARG A 13 13.12 -0.27 26.77
CA ARG A 13 12.82 -1.64 27.22
C ARG A 13 11.86 -2.40 26.33
N PHE A 14 11.16 -1.70 25.43
CA PHE A 14 10.19 -2.28 24.51
C PHE A 14 10.56 -1.97 23.08
N ALA A 15 10.49 -2.98 22.22
CA ALA A 15 10.45 -2.83 20.77
C ALA A 15 9.01 -2.91 20.30
N VAL A 16 8.66 -2.12 19.31
CA VAL A 16 7.35 -2.16 18.64
C VAL A 16 7.52 -2.89 17.32
N LEU A 17 6.92 -4.05 17.19
CA LEU A 17 6.80 -4.78 15.93
C LEU A 17 5.42 -4.51 15.34
N ARG A 18 5.35 -3.99 14.13
CA ARG A 18 4.11 -3.81 13.41
C ARG A 18 3.78 -5.09 12.66
N MET A 19 2.70 -5.77 13.04
CA MET A 19 2.18 -6.89 12.28
C MET A 19 1.26 -6.37 11.17
N ARG A 20 1.55 -6.79 9.93
CA ARG A 20 0.71 -6.52 8.75
C ARG A 20 -0.08 -7.76 8.36
N PRO A 21 -1.15 -7.61 7.55
CA PRO A 21 -1.76 -8.76 6.88
C PRO A 21 -0.73 -9.55 6.06
N MET A 22 -0.98 -10.85 5.91
CA MET A 22 -0.09 -11.76 5.17
C MET A 22 0.04 -11.34 3.70
N THR A 23 1.23 -11.50 3.17
CA THR A 23 1.53 -11.33 1.74
C THR A 23 0.93 -12.48 0.92
N LEU A 24 0.99 -12.35 -0.41
CA LEU A 24 0.66 -13.48 -1.29
C LEU A 24 1.59 -14.66 -1.04
N TYR A 25 2.87 -14.43 -0.74
CA TYR A 25 3.82 -15.49 -0.41
C TYR A 25 3.45 -16.20 0.90
N GLU A 26 3.23 -15.48 1.97
CA GLU A 26 2.86 -16.05 3.28
C GLU A 26 1.52 -16.81 3.24
N SER A 27 0.59 -16.38 2.40
CA SER A 27 -0.71 -17.02 2.20
C SER A 27 -0.70 -18.16 1.16
N GLY A 28 0.47 -18.50 0.58
CA GLY A 28 0.65 -19.59 -0.37
C GLY A 28 0.17 -19.28 -1.80
N HIS A 29 0.04 -17.99 -2.14
CA HIS A 29 -0.42 -17.51 -3.45
C HIS A 29 0.69 -16.88 -4.29
N SER A 30 1.93 -16.93 -3.82
CA SER A 30 3.15 -16.61 -4.59
C SER A 30 4.16 -17.73 -4.45
N THR A 31 4.90 -18.01 -5.54
CA THR A 31 5.95 -19.04 -5.55
C THR A 31 7.22 -18.60 -4.82
N GLY A 32 7.47 -17.29 -4.72
CA GLY A 32 8.71 -16.76 -4.16
C GLY A 32 9.95 -17.01 -5.03
N GLU A 33 9.77 -17.33 -6.32
CA GLU A 33 10.91 -17.53 -7.24
C GLU A 33 11.76 -16.28 -7.40
N VAL A 34 11.14 -15.09 -7.27
CA VAL A 34 11.82 -13.80 -7.22
C VAL A 34 11.99 -13.40 -5.77
N SER A 35 13.24 -13.34 -5.30
CA SER A 35 13.56 -12.85 -3.95
C SER A 35 13.67 -11.33 -3.94
N PHE A 36 12.88 -10.69 -3.08
CA PHE A 36 12.98 -9.25 -2.85
C PHE A 36 14.33 -8.83 -2.29
N ALA A 37 14.90 -9.62 -1.36
CA ALA A 37 16.23 -9.35 -0.80
C ALA A 37 17.32 -9.39 -1.88
N ALA A 38 17.30 -10.40 -2.75
CA ALA A 38 18.23 -10.49 -3.86
C ALA A 38 18.04 -9.37 -4.90
N LEU A 39 16.78 -8.99 -5.17
CA LEU A 39 16.47 -7.83 -6.02
C LEU A 39 17.04 -6.52 -5.43
N LEU A 40 16.88 -6.31 -4.12
CA LEU A 40 17.43 -5.14 -3.42
C LEU A 40 18.97 -5.19 -3.33
N ALA A 41 19.58 -6.37 -3.46
CA ALA A 41 21.02 -6.52 -3.62
C ALA A 41 21.52 -6.26 -5.07
N GLY A 42 20.60 -6.03 -6.02
CA GLY A 42 20.93 -5.79 -7.42
C GLY A 42 21.16 -7.08 -8.23
N GLU A 43 20.80 -8.23 -7.68
CA GLU A 43 20.95 -9.51 -8.35
C GLU A 43 19.87 -9.72 -9.42
N PRO A 44 20.23 -10.25 -10.60
CA PRO A 44 19.25 -10.52 -11.65
C PRO A 44 18.26 -11.60 -11.19
N GLN A 45 16.98 -11.36 -11.43
CA GLN A 45 15.90 -12.25 -11.05
C GLN A 45 15.18 -12.80 -12.29
N GLN A 46 14.76 -14.06 -12.22
CA GLN A 46 13.95 -14.71 -13.24
C GLN A 46 12.90 -15.59 -12.56
N ALA A 47 11.73 -15.68 -13.16
CA ALA A 47 10.67 -16.57 -12.72
C ALA A 47 9.92 -17.11 -13.92
N GLN A 48 9.36 -18.30 -13.74
CA GLN A 48 8.45 -18.89 -14.71
C GLN A 48 7.10 -18.16 -14.69
N SER A 49 6.13 -18.68 -15.44
CA SER A 49 4.80 -18.08 -15.53
C SER A 49 4.15 -17.90 -14.15
N ALA A 50 3.50 -16.75 -13.97
CA ALA A 50 2.73 -16.45 -12.79
C ALA A 50 1.64 -17.52 -12.54
N PRO A 51 1.51 -18.03 -11.29
CA PRO A 51 0.50 -19.05 -10.98
C PRO A 51 -0.92 -18.48 -10.86
N LEU A 52 -1.07 -17.16 -10.66
CA LEU A 52 -2.38 -16.49 -10.55
C LEU A 52 -2.72 -15.76 -11.84
N ASP A 53 -3.98 -15.84 -12.23
CA ASP A 53 -4.56 -15.00 -13.27
C ASP A 53 -5.24 -13.73 -12.68
N VAL A 54 -5.77 -12.86 -13.56
CA VAL A 54 -6.43 -11.62 -13.13
C VAL A 54 -7.70 -11.87 -12.30
N PRO A 55 -8.58 -12.83 -12.64
CA PRO A 55 -9.68 -13.26 -11.76
C PRO A 55 -9.23 -13.72 -10.38
N ASP A 56 -8.19 -14.53 -10.28
CA ASP A 56 -7.64 -14.98 -9.00
C ASP A 56 -7.15 -13.80 -8.16
N LEU A 57 -6.45 -12.86 -8.79
CA LEU A 57 -6.00 -11.63 -8.12
C LEU A 57 -7.16 -10.78 -7.61
N ALA A 58 -8.26 -10.67 -8.37
CA ALA A 58 -9.46 -9.98 -7.92
C ALA A 58 -10.05 -10.63 -6.65
N GLU A 59 -10.03 -11.96 -6.56
CA GLU A 59 -10.45 -12.66 -5.35
C GLU A 59 -9.49 -12.40 -4.18
N ARG A 60 -8.17 -12.46 -4.40
CA ARG A 60 -7.17 -12.20 -3.34
C ARG A 60 -7.28 -10.78 -2.81
N ILE A 61 -7.49 -9.79 -3.69
CA ILE A 61 -7.74 -8.39 -3.31
C ILE A 61 -8.97 -8.26 -2.38
N VAL A 62 -10.04 -9.01 -2.64
CA VAL A 62 -11.29 -8.93 -1.88
C VAL A 62 -11.23 -9.74 -0.58
N ILE A 63 -10.53 -10.88 -0.57
CA ILE A 63 -10.38 -11.72 0.63
C ILE A 63 -9.41 -11.09 1.62
N GLY A 64 -8.27 -10.54 1.12
CA GLY A 64 -7.22 -9.96 1.94
C GLY A 64 -6.30 -10.97 2.61
N GLY A 65 -5.32 -10.45 3.34
CA GLY A 65 -4.23 -11.21 3.96
C GLY A 65 -4.42 -11.54 5.45
N TRP A 66 -5.64 -11.53 6.00
CA TRP A 66 -5.83 -11.95 7.40
C TRP A 66 -5.69 -13.47 7.55
N PRO A 67 -4.91 -13.96 8.53
CA PRO A 67 -4.74 -15.41 8.75
C PRO A 67 -6.07 -16.17 8.86
N THR A 68 -7.08 -15.56 9.48
CA THR A 68 -8.43 -16.13 9.61
C THR A 68 -9.13 -16.32 8.26
N LEU A 69 -8.72 -15.58 7.22
CA LEU A 69 -9.37 -15.55 5.91
C LEU A 69 -8.61 -16.33 4.82
N VAL A 70 -7.45 -16.89 5.10
CA VAL A 70 -6.59 -17.57 4.10
C VAL A 70 -7.37 -18.62 3.28
N ASN A 71 -8.23 -19.41 3.95
CA ASN A 71 -9.05 -20.44 3.31
C ASN A 71 -10.53 -20.06 3.22
N ALA A 72 -10.87 -18.78 3.41
CA ALA A 72 -12.26 -18.34 3.37
C ALA A 72 -12.73 -18.18 1.92
N SER A 73 -14.00 -18.49 1.68
CA SER A 73 -14.65 -18.07 0.43
C SER A 73 -14.88 -16.55 0.41
N VAL A 74 -15.02 -15.97 -0.78
CA VAL A 74 -15.31 -14.55 -0.96
C VAL A 74 -16.49 -14.06 -0.11
N PRO A 75 -17.67 -14.77 -0.05
CA PRO A 75 -18.78 -14.33 0.80
C PRO A 75 -18.46 -14.34 2.29
N GLN A 76 -17.65 -15.31 2.76
CA GLN A 76 -17.23 -15.38 4.16
C GLN A 76 -16.29 -14.24 4.51
N ALA A 77 -15.28 -13.97 3.66
CA ALA A 77 -14.34 -12.88 3.84
C ALA A 77 -15.05 -11.52 3.85
N GLN A 78 -15.94 -11.27 2.88
CA GLN A 78 -16.71 -10.04 2.83
C GLN A 78 -17.60 -9.80 4.06
N ARG A 79 -18.19 -10.88 4.61
CA ARG A 79 -18.98 -10.77 5.85
C ARG A 79 -18.08 -10.41 7.02
N TRP A 80 -16.98 -11.13 7.19
CA TRP A 80 -16.02 -10.90 8.27
C TRP A 80 -15.44 -9.46 8.22
N LEU A 81 -15.03 -8.99 7.03
CA LEU A 81 -14.47 -7.65 6.86
C LEU A 81 -15.50 -6.55 7.17
N ARG A 82 -16.76 -6.71 6.76
CA ARG A 82 -17.81 -5.76 7.13
C ARG A 82 -18.01 -5.68 8.64
N ASP A 83 -18.03 -6.84 9.32
CA ASP A 83 -18.17 -6.89 10.77
C ASP A 83 -16.94 -6.31 11.46
N TYR A 84 -15.75 -6.59 10.94
CA TYR A 84 -14.48 -6.01 11.41
C TYR A 84 -14.49 -4.47 11.33
N ILE A 85 -14.81 -3.91 10.15
CA ILE A 85 -14.91 -2.45 9.96
C ILE A 85 -15.95 -1.85 10.90
N ARG A 86 -17.12 -2.49 11.02
CA ARG A 86 -18.17 -2.01 11.91
C ARG A 86 -17.69 -1.95 13.37
N ASN A 87 -17.04 -2.99 13.87
CA ASN A 87 -16.50 -3.01 15.23
C ASN A 87 -15.43 -1.92 15.42
N MET A 88 -14.52 -1.73 14.46
CA MET A 88 -13.52 -0.67 14.54
C MET A 88 -14.18 0.71 14.65
N VAL A 89 -15.20 0.99 13.83
CA VAL A 89 -15.86 2.30 13.75
C VAL A 89 -16.78 2.53 14.96
N GLU A 90 -17.52 1.53 15.42
CA GLU A 90 -18.56 1.68 16.46
C GLU A 90 -18.03 1.45 17.88
N VAL A 91 -16.96 0.67 18.05
CA VAL A 91 -16.43 0.29 19.36
C VAL A 91 -15.03 0.84 19.60
N ASP A 92 -14.06 0.51 18.74
CA ASP A 92 -12.66 0.78 19.05
C ASP A 92 -12.28 2.27 18.88
N ILE A 93 -12.78 2.94 17.83
CA ILE A 93 -12.52 4.39 17.62
C ILE A 93 -13.14 5.22 18.75
N PRO A 94 -14.39 5.02 19.16
CA PRO A 94 -14.95 5.71 20.33
C PRO A 94 -14.17 5.46 21.62
N ALA A 95 -13.64 4.26 21.83
CA ALA A 95 -12.81 3.92 22.99
C ALA A 95 -11.48 4.69 23.07
N LEU A 96 -11.03 5.32 21.97
CA LEU A 96 -9.86 6.21 21.96
C LEU A 96 -10.13 7.59 22.61
N GLY A 97 -11.31 7.80 23.19
CA GLY A 97 -11.59 8.98 24.01
C GLY A 97 -12.20 10.19 23.29
N HIS A 98 -12.51 10.07 22.00
CA HIS A 98 -13.18 11.14 21.27
C HIS A 98 -14.59 10.70 20.84
N ARG A 99 -15.62 11.50 21.12
CA ARG A 99 -16.96 11.33 20.54
C ARG A 99 -16.85 11.57 19.03
N ARG A 100 -16.75 10.50 18.25
CA ARG A 100 -16.68 10.52 16.80
C ARG A 100 -17.96 9.94 16.22
N ALA A 101 -18.51 10.65 15.23
CA ALA A 101 -19.72 10.18 14.55
C ALA A 101 -19.39 8.96 13.65
N PRO A 102 -19.93 7.76 13.94
CA PRO A 102 -19.67 6.56 13.12
C PRO A 102 -20.03 6.77 11.64
N ALA A 103 -21.10 7.52 11.36
CA ALA A 103 -21.52 7.85 10.00
C ALA A 103 -20.44 8.61 9.22
N ASN A 104 -19.76 9.57 9.85
CA ASN A 104 -18.70 10.34 9.23
C ASN A 104 -17.45 9.49 8.98
N LEU A 105 -17.11 8.60 9.91
CA LEU A 105 -16.03 7.64 9.73
C LEU A 105 -16.29 6.68 8.58
N ASN A 106 -17.50 6.16 8.46
CA ASN A 106 -17.91 5.32 7.34
C ASN A 106 -17.82 6.07 5.99
N ARG A 107 -18.22 7.36 5.96
CA ARG A 107 -18.05 8.20 4.77
C ARG A 107 -16.58 8.42 4.44
N LEU A 108 -15.74 8.70 5.45
CA LEU A 108 -14.29 8.85 5.27
C LEU A 108 -13.66 7.57 4.71
N MET A 109 -14.00 6.41 5.26
CA MET A 109 -13.49 5.12 4.76
C MET A 109 -13.90 4.89 3.30
N ARG A 110 -15.15 5.20 2.92
CA ARG A 110 -15.60 5.11 1.52
C ARG A 110 -14.86 6.09 0.62
N SER A 111 -14.62 7.33 1.06
CA SER A 111 -13.88 8.34 0.30
C SER A 111 -12.44 7.89 0.07
N LEU A 112 -11.74 7.43 1.12
CA LEU A 112 -10.39 6.88 1.02
C LEU A 112 -10.34 5.63 0.12
N SER A 113 -11.37 4.78 0.16
CA SER A 113 -11.44 3.58 -0.67
C SER A 113 -11.60 3.89 -2.16
N ARG A 114 -12.27 5.00 -2.50
CA ARG A 114 -12.38 5.48 -3.89
C ARG A 114 -11.09 6.10 -4.41
N SER A 115 -10.22 6.54 -3.52
CA SER A 115 -8.94 7.19 -3.83
C SER A 115 -7.74 6.40 -3.30
N VAL A 116 -7.89 5.07 -3.16
CA VAL A 116 -6.77 4.20 -2.77
C VAL A 116 -5.63 4.33 -3.79
N GLY A 117 -4.38 4.37 -3.31
CA GLY A 117 -3.23 4.61 -4.17
C GLY A 117 -3.06 6.07 -4.63
N GLN A 118 -3.83 6.99 -4.07
CA GLN A 118 -3.78 8.41 -4.44
C GLN A 118 -3.50 9.32 -3.24
N ALA A 119 -3.17 10.57 -3.52
CA ALA A 119 -2.98 11.62 -2.51
C ALA A 119 -4.12 12.66 -2.58
N PRO A 120 -5.36 12.32 -2.11
CA PRO A 120 -6.50 13.21 -2.20
C PRO A 120 -6.26 14.47 -1.36
N LYS A 121 -6.76 15.62 -1.83
CA LYS A 121 -6.71 16.86 -1.06
C LYS A 121 -7.60 16.74 0.17
N LEU A 122 -7.13 17.26 1.31
CA LEU A 122 -7.91 17.24 2.55
C LEU A 122 -9.25 17.95 2.40
N SER A 123 -9.34 18.99 1.54
CA SER A 123 -10.59 19.69 1.24
C SER A 123 -11.62 18.82 0.48
N GLU A 124 -11.16 17.84 -0.31
CA GLU A 124 -12.02 16.86 -0.99
C GLU A 124 -12.57 15.87 0.04
N LEU A 125 -11.69 15.33 0.90
CA LEU A 125 -12.10 14.45 1.99
C LEU A 125 -13.09 15.14 2.94
N GLN A 126 -12.89 16.42 3.26
CA GLN A 126 -13.83 17.20 4.08
C GLN A 126 -15.23 17.25 3.46
N LYS A 127 -15.33 17.48 2.15
CA LYS A 127 -16.61 17.50 1.43
C LYS A 127 -17.29 16.13 1.46
N ASP A 128 -16.53 15.07 1.21
CA ASP A 128 -17.08 13.71 1.18
C ASP A 128 -17.59 13.25 2.57
N VAL A 129 -16.92 13.67 3.63
CA VAL A 129 -17.30 13.34 5.02
C VAL A 129 -18.52 14.15 5.50
N ALA A 130 -18.70 15.37 4.98
CA ALA A 130 -19.72 16.31 5.39
C ALA A 130 -21.14 15.77 5.35
N GLY A 131 -21.50 15.04 4.30
CA GLY A 131 -22.89 14.63 4.07
C GLY A 131 -23.83 15.83 4.08
N GLU A 132 -25.05 15.63 4.61
CA GLU A 132 -26.10 16.66 4.67
C GLU A 132 -25.86 17.72 5.74
N THR A 133 -24.99 17.46 6.71
CA THR A 133 -24.76 18.37 7.88
C THR A 133 -23.73 19.46 7.63
N GLY A 134 -23.21 19.56 6.40
CA GLY A 134 -22.17 20.53 6.04
C GLY A 134 -20.75 20.04 6.36
N PRO A 135 -19.71 20.76 5.88
CA PRO A 135 -18.32 20.32 5.98
C PRO A 135 -17.87 20.17 7.43
N VAL A 136 -17.18 19.07 7.74
CA VAL A 136 -16.56 18.87 9.05
C VAL A 136 -15.36 19.82 9.20
N ALA A 137 -15.08 20.25 10.43
CA ALA A 137 -13.89 21.04 10.71
C ALA A 137 -12.60 20.27 10.36
N PHE A 138 -11.55 20.98 9.99
CA PHE A 138 -10.26 20.39 9.63
C PHE A 138 -9.70 19.51 10.76
N GLU A 139 -9.77 19.98 11.99
CA GLU A 139 -9.31 19.25 13.18
C GLU A 139 -10.09 17.95 13.38
N THR A 140 -11.39 17.96 13.05
CA THR A 140 -12.22 16.76 13.11
C THR A 140 -11.79 15.74 12.08
N LEU A 141 -11.54 16.14 10.82
CA LEU A 141 -11.03 15.26 9.77
C LEU A 141 -9.64 14.73 10.14
N ALA A 142 -8.73 15.59 10.58
CA ALA A 142 -7.40 15.19 11.03
C ALA A 142 -7.48 14.17 12.16
N GLY A 143 -8.37 14.38 13.11
CA GLY A 143 -8.63 13.44 14.19
C GLY A 143 -9.20 12.09 13.71
N TYR A 144 -10.04 12.06 12.68
CA TYR A 144 -10.52 10.80 12.07
C TYR A 144 -9.37 10.03 11.38
N LEU A 145 -8.57 10.72 10.56
CA LEU A 145 -7.39 10.13 9.91
C LEU A 145 -6.43 9.55 10.94
N GLN A 146 -6.10 10.32 11.98
CA GLN A 146 -5.24 9.84 13.07
C GLN A 146 -5.81 8.60 13.78
N SER A 147 -7.13 8.49 13.90
CA SER A 147 -7.74 7.30 14.53
C SER A 147 -7.60 6.07 13.67
N LEU A 148 -7.76 6.20 12.35
CA LEU A 148 -7.52 5.10 11.41
C LEU A 148 -6.06 4.64 11.45
N ASP A 149 -5.11 5.58 11.50
CA ASP A 149 -3.67 5.27 11.63
C ASP A 149 -3.35 4.59 12.98
N ARG A 150 -3.91 5.08 14.09
CA ARG A 150 -3.71 4.49 15.44
C ARG A 150 -4.25 3.08 15.57
N LEU A 151 -5.33 2.76 14.88
CA LEU A 151 -5.90 1.40 14.83
C LEU A 151 -5.28 0.54 13.73
N MET A 152 -4.26 1.03 13.05
CA MET A 152 -3.56 0.34 11.98
C MET A 152 -4.51 -0.10 10.84
N LEU A 153 -5.56 0.69 10.57
CA LEU A 153 -6.46 0.49 9.44
C LEU A 153 -5.89 1.09 8.15
N THR A 154 -5.07 2.13 8.29
CA THR A 154 -4.35 2.79 7.20
C THR A 154 -2.85 2.58 7.33
N ASP A 155 -2.17 2.51 6.17
CA ASP A 155 -0.72 2.40 6.05
C ASP A 155 -0.27 3.24 4.85
N ASN A 156 -0.13 4.54 5.10
CA ASN A 156 0.11 5.53 4.05
C ASN A 156 1.58 5.53 3.62
N SER A 157 1.84 5.82 2.33
CA SER A 157 3.20 6.02 1.83
C SER A 157 3.57 7.50 1.88
N GLU A 158 4.59 7.84 2.66
CA GLU A 158 5.17 9.17 2.66
C GLU A 158 5.98 9.42 1.38
N ALA A 159 6.26 10.69 1.08
CA ALA A 159 7.12 11.02 -0.03
C ALA A 159 8.58 10.62 0.25
N TRP A 160 9.25 10.02 -0.74
CA TRP A 160 10.63 9.58 -0.62
C TRP A 160 11.59 10.74 -0.34
N PRO A 161 12.40 10.68 0.73
CA PRO A 161 13.42 11.69 1.00
C PRO A 161 14.67 11.36 0.17
N THR A 162 14.84 12.00 -0.97
CA THR A 162 16.00 11.81 -1.86
C THR A 162 17.36 12.04 -1.20
N HIS A 163 17.38 12.71 -0.05
CA HIS A 163 18.58 12.90 0.77
C HIS A 163 18.19 13.33 2.21
N MET A 164 19.14 13.21 3.14
CA MET A 164 18.93 13.45 4.59
C MET A 164 18.31 14.83 4.91
N ARG A 165 18.58 15.88 4.14
CA ARG A 165 18.04 17.24 4.33
C ARG A 165 16.80 17.53 3.49
N SER A 166 16.23 16.54 2.80
CA SER A 166 15.03 16.70 1.98
C SER A 166 13.85 17.11 2.85
N ARG A 167 13.11 18.14 2.39
CA ARG A 167 11.86 18.59 3.04
C ARG A 167 10.62 17.98 2.38
N THR A 168 10.79 17.10 1.42
CA THR A 168 9.70 16.53 0.63
C THR A 168 8.67 15.85 1.52
N ARG A 169 9.10 15.02 2.48
CA ARG A 169 8.23 14.37 3.47
C ARG A 169 7.36 15.34 4.28
N LEU A 170 7.84 16.54 4.55
CA LEU A 170 7.13 17.53 5.37
C LEU A 170 6.14 18.37 4.55
N ARG A 171 6.23 18.37 3.22
CA ARG A 171 5.48 19.28 2.34
C ARG A 171 4.53 18.56 1.37
N THR A 172 4.73 17.27 1.16
CA THR A 172 3.95 16.46 0.21
C THR A 172 2.92 15.63 0.98
N ALA A 173 1.66 15.67 0.54
CA ALA A 173 0.63 14.81 1.11
C ALA A 173 0.99 13.33 0.84
N PRO A 174 0.82 12.44 1.82
CA PRO A 174 1.10 11.02 1.63
C PRO A 174 0.09 10.39 0.67
N VAL A 175 0.53 9.38 -0.07
CA VAL A 175 -0.36 8.50 -0.81
C VAL A 175 -1.11 7.62 0.19
N ARG A 176 -2.44 7.52 0.03
CA ARG A 176 -3.33 6.87 0.99
C ARG A 176 -3.56 5.43 0.64
N TYR A 177 -3.24 4.54 1.59
CA TYR A 177 -3.53 3.12 1.51
C TYR A 177 -4.22 2.65 2.80
N PHE A 178 -5.06 1.64 2.67
CA PHE A 178 -5.39 0.80 3.80
C PHE A 178 -4.25 -0.19 4.06
N VAL A 179 -4.21 -0.76 5.25
CA VAL A 179 -3.22 -1.80 5.58
C VAL A 179 -3.37 -3.03 4.69
N ASP A 180 -4.56 -3.23 4.12
CA ASP A 180 -4.90 -4.25 3.14
C ASP A 180 -6.01 -3.76 2.20
N PRO A 181 -5.91 -4.00 0.88
CA PRO A 181 -6.92 -3.55 -0.09
C PRO A 181 -8.33 -4.12 0.16
N ALA A 182 -8.45 -5.25 0.86
CA ALA A 182 -9.74 -5.84 1.19
C ALA A 182 -10.59 -4.94 2.13
N LEU A 183 -9.97 -4.07 2.92
CA LEU A 183 -10.71 -3.05 3.68
C LEU A 183 -11.36 -2.04 2.75
N ALA A 184 -10.66 -1.62 1.69
CA ALA A 184 -11.19 -0.68 0.72
C ALA A 184 -12.36 -1.30 -0.07
N THR A 185 -12.19 -2.52 -0.59
CA THR A 185 -13.27 -3.21 -1.32
C THR A 185 -14.48 -3.48 -0.43
N SER A 186 -14.26 -3.84 0.83
CA SER A 186 -15.33 -4.04 1.82
C SER A 186 -16.07 -2.74 2.13
N ALA A 187 -15.38 -1.62 2.33
CA ALA A 187 -16.00 -0.31 2.58
C ALA A 187 -16.83 0.20 1.39
N LEU A 188 -16.43 -0.14 0.16
CA LEU A 188 -17.18 0.14 -1.06
C LEU A 188 -18.33 -0.85 -1.29
N GLY A 189 -18.31 -2.02 -0.67
CA GLY A 189 -19.26 -3.10 -0.92
C GLY A 189 -19.08 -3.77 -2.27
N VAL A 190 -17.84 -3.76 -2.81
CA VAL A 190 -17.52 -4.37 -4.11
C VAL A 190 -16.90 -5.76 -3.93
N GLY A 191 -17.18 -6.66 -4.89
CA GLY A 191 -16.60 -7.99 -4.95
C GLY A 191 -15.76 -8.18 -6.22
N PRO A 192 -15.22 -9.40 -6.47
CA PRO A 192 -14.34 -9.67 -7.60
C PRO A 192 -14.99 -9.32 -8.96
N ARG A 193 -16.27 -9.61 -9.14
CA ARG A 193 -16.99 -9.28 -10.38
C ARG A 193 -17.03 -7.79 -10.68
N GLN A 194 -17.23 -6.96 -9.66
CA GLN A 194 -17.24 -5.50 -9.84
C GLN A 194 -15.84 -4.97 -10.16
N LEU A 195 -14.80 -5.51 -9.52
CA LEU A 195 -13.41 -5.17 -9.84
C LEU A 195 -13.06 -5.54 -11.28
N LEU A 196 -13.42 -6.73 -11.73
CA LEU A 196 -13.23 -7.17 -13.13
C LEU A 196 -14.05 -6.35 -14.13
N GLY A 197 -15.16 -5.77 -13.71
CA GLY A 197 -15.98 -4.85 -14.51
C GLY A 197 -15.41 -3.43 -14.60
N ASP A 198 -14.44 -3.06 -13.77
CA ASP A 198 -13.76 -1.75 -13.78
C ASP A 198 -12.25 -1.96 -13.56
N LEU A 199 -11.54 -2.30 -14.64
CA LEU A 199 -10.11 -2.59 -14.61
C LEU A 199 -9.28 -1.39 -14.15
N LYS A 200 -9.76 -0.17 -14.33
CA LYS A 200 -9.08 1.02 -13.81
C LYS A 200 -9.13 1.07 -12.29
N ALA A 201 -10.29 0.84 -11.70
CA ALA A 201 -10.42 0.73 -10.24
C ALA A 201 -9.64 -0.48 -9.71
N MET A 202 -9.70 -1.62 -10.40
CA MET A 202 -8.92 -2.81 -10.05
C MET A 202 -7.41 -2.53 -10.04
N GLY A 203 -6.90 -1.72 -10.97
CA GLY A 203 -5.50 -1.31 -11.03
C GLY A 203 -5.03 -0.65 -9.73
N PHE A 204 -5.80 0.27 -9.16
CA PHE A 204 -5.47 0.90 -7.87
C PHE A 204 -5.50 -0.09 -6.70
N HIS A 205 -6.43 -1.05 -6.69
CA HIS A 205 -6.45 -2.09 -5.67
C HIS A 205 -5.32 -3.10 -5.84
N PHE A 206 -4.91 -3.39 -7.06
CA PHE A 206 -3.75 -4.21 -7.37
C PHE A 206 -2.45 -3.52 -6.92
N GLU A 207 -2.31 -2.23 -7.18
CA GLU A 207 -1.22 -1.41 -6.64
C GLU A 207 -1.17 -1.49 -5.11
N ALA A 208 -2.31 -1.31 -4.44
CA ALA A 208 -2.40 -1.42 -2.99
C ALA A 208 -2.00 -2.81 -2.46
N LEU A 209 -2.34 -3.89 -3.19
CA LEU A 209 -1.91 -5.26 -2.90
C LEU A 209 -0.38 -5.39 -2.99
N ALA A 210 0.21 -4.91 -4.09
CA ALA A 210 1.65 -4.98 -4.30
C ALA A 210 2.42 -4.14 -3.27
N VAL A 211 1.94 -2.92 -2.97
CA VAL A 211 2.54 -2.04 -1.94
C VAL A 211 2.46 -2.68 -0.55
N ARG A 212 1.36 -3.39 -0.20
CA ARG A 212 1.25 -4.16 1.04
C ARG A 212 2.37 -5.20 1.13
N ASP A 213 2.56 -6.01 0.08
CA ASP A 213 3.56 -7.07 0.05
C ASP A 213 4.98 -6.49 0.10
N LEU A 214 5.26 -5.45 -0.70
CA LEU A 214 6.54 -4.74 -0.65
C LEU A 214 6.89 -4.21 0.75
N ARG A 215 5.89 -3.76 1.54
CA ARG A 215 6.13 -3.30 2.92
C ARG A 215 6.58 -4.42 3.84
N VAL A 216 5.99 -5.60 3.71
CA VAL A 216 6.37 -6.77 4.50
C VAL A 216 7.79 -7.20 4.13
N TYR A 217 8.09 -7.29 2.84
CA TYR A 217 9.45 -7.65 2.37
C TYR A 217 10.49 -6.58 2.70
N ALA A 218 10.14 -5.30 2.62
CA ALA A 218 11.05 -4.22 3.00
C ALA A 218 11.41 -4.27 4.49
N GLU A 219 10.48 -4.65 5.37
CA GLU A 219 10.76 -4.78 6.81
C GLU A 219 11.79 -5.87 7.13
N THR A 220 11.87 -6.95 6.35
CA THR A 220 12.92 -7.98 6.55
C THR A 220 14.31 -7.42 6.32
N GLU A 221 14.45 -6.41 5.46
CA GLU A 221 15.68 -5.69 5.17
C GLU A 221 15.85 -4.42 6.04
N GLY A 222 14.97 -4.23 7.05
CA GLY A 222 14.92 -3.00 7.85
C GLY A 222 14.54 -1.75 7.07
N GLY A 223 14.04 -1.93 5.84
CA GLY A 223 13.68 -0.86 4.92
C GLY A 223 12.26 -0.33 5.11
N GLN A 224 11.94 0.71 4.35
CA GLN A 224 10.63 1.35 4.31
C GLN A 224 10.19 1.61 2.87
N VAL A 225 8.87 1.62 2.66
CA VAL A 225 8.25 1.93 1.36
C VAL A 225 7.76 3.37 1.34
N TYR A 226 8.13 4.08 0.30
CA TYR A 226 7.77 5.47 0.02
C TYR A 226 7.07 5.57 -1.33
N SER A 227 6.44 6.70 -1.60
CA SER A 227 6.00 7.13 -2.94
C SER A 227 6.84 8.30 -3.43
N TRP A 228 6.84 8.53 -4.74
CA TRP A 228 7.48 9.72 -5.29
C TRP A 228 6.59 10.37 -6.35
N ARG A 229 6.54 11.70 -6.32
CA ARG A 229 5.87 12.52 -7.32
C ARG A 229 6.61 13.85 -7.45
N ASP A 230 6.79 14.31 -8.70
CA ASP A 230 7.34 15.63 -8.98
C ASP A 230 6.24 16.67 -9.28
N ALA A 231 6.68 17.93 -9.49
CA ALA A 231 5.78 19.04 -9.81
C ALA A 231 5.17 18.94 -11.22
N ASN A 232 5.72 18.11 -12.10
CA ASN A 232 5.26 17.91 -13.48
C ASN A 232 4.22 16.77 -13.57
N GLY A 233 3.92 16.11 -12.45
CA GLY A 233 2.97 15.00 -12.38
C GLY A 233 3.59 13.64 -12.71
N ASN A 234 4.90 13.53 -12.85
CA ASN A 234 5.56 12.23 -12.90
C ASN A 234 5.50 11.59 -11.52
N GLU A 235 5.26 10.29 -11.47
CA GLU A 235 5.15 9.53 -10.22
C GLU A 235 5.86 8.18 -10.32
N VAL A 236 6.21 7.63 -9.16
CA VAL A 236 6.69 6.26 -8.98
C VAL A 236 5.86 5.66 -7.86
N ASP A 237 5.24 4.52 -8.13
CA ASP A 237 4.25 3.91 -7.25
C ASP A 237 4.85 3.50 -5.90
N ALA A 238 6.05 2.90 -5.91
CA ALA A 238 6.76 2.54 -4.69
C ALA A 238 8.28 2.69 -4.82
N ILE A 239 8.90 3.27 -3.79
CA ILE A 239 10.35 3.27 -3.61
C ILE A 239 10.65 2.60 -2.28
N VAL A 240 11.43 1.53 -2.31
CA VAL A 240 11.94 0.90 -1.09
C VAL A 240 13.33 1.44 -0.81
N SER A 241 13.56 1.87 0.42
CA SER A 241 14.87 2.35 0.87
C SER A 241 15.27 1.62 2.16
N ALA A 242 16.43 0.98 2.14
CA ALA A 242 17.02 0.29 3.28
C ALA A 242 17.94 1.22 4.10
N PRO A 243 18.20 0.90 5.38
CA PRO A 243 19.03 1.72 6.26
C PRO A 243 20.49 1.86 5.81
N ASP A 244 20.99 0.90 5.03
CA ASP A 244 22.35 0.90 4.47
C ASP A 244 22.51 1.78 3.22
N GLY A 245 21.41 2.43 2.78
CA GLY A 245 21.40 3.33 1.63
C GLY A 245 21.02 2.66 0.31
N ARG A 246 20.85 1.33 0.27
CA ARG A 246 20.28 0.66 -0.91
C ARG A 246 18.84 1.12 -1.12
N TRP A 247 18.46 1.27 -2.39
CA TRP A 247 17.07 1.58 -2.73
C TRP A 247 16.69 0.98 -4.09
N ALA A 248 15.41 0.67 -4.22
CA ALA A 248 14.81 0.17 -5.45
C ALA A 248 13.51 0.89 -5.75
N ALA A 249 13.19 1.08 -7.03
CA ALA A 249 11.94 1.72 -7.46
C ALA A 249 11.08 0.77 -8.28
N PHE A 250 9.76 0.87 -8.05
CA PHE A 250 8.76 -0.04 -8.59
C PHE A 250 7.62 0.75 -9.24
N GLU A 251 7.26 0.37 -10.46
CA GLU A 251 5.99 0.66 -11.10
C GLU A 251 5.11 -0.59 -11.03
N ILE A 252 3.80 -0.41 -10.82
CA ILE A 252 2.86 -1.50 -10.61
C ILE A 252 1.76 -1.41 -11.66
N LYS A 253 1.69 -2.41 -12.53
CA LYS A 253 0.77 -2.40 -13.70
C LYS A 253 -0.09 -3.65 -13.72
N LEU A 254 -1.41 -3.46 -13.65
CA LEU A 254 -2.36 -4.57 -13.78
C LEU A 254 -2.29 -5.21 -15.18
N ASN A 255 -2.12 -4.39 -16.21
CA ASN A 255 -1.96 -4.86 -17.58
C ASN A 255 -0.46 -5.07 -17.88
N PRO A 256 0.00 -6.31 -18.19
CA PRO A 256 1.39 -6.57 -18.57
C PRO A 256 1.84 -5.83 -19.85
N ASP A 257 0.90 -5.45 -20.73
CA ASP A 257 1.22 -4.72 -21.97
C ASP A 257 1.74 -3.29 -21.68
N ASP A 258 1.47 -2.74 -20.48
CA ASP A 258 1.95 -1.42 -20.07
C ASP A 258 3.40 -1.44 -19.56
N THR A 259 4.09 -2.58 -19.64
CA THR A 259 5.46 -2.78 -19.11
C THR A 259 6.48 -1.85 -19.76
N ASP A 260 6.39 -1.60 -21.08
CA ASP A 260 7.35 -0.75 -21.79
C ASP A 260 7.26 0.71 -21.33
N ASP A 261 6.05 1.23 -21.18
CA ASP A 261 5.81 2.59 -20.70
C ASP A 261 6.24 2.75 -19.23
N ALA A 262 5.96 1.75 -18.41
CA ALA A 262 6.36 1.72 -17.00
C ALA A 262 7.89 1.68 -16.86
N ALA A 263 8.58 0.85 -17.65
CA ALA A 263 10.05 0.79 -17.66
C ALA A 263 10.65 2.13 -18.10
N ALA A 264 10.11 2.75 -19.15
CA ALA A 264 10.56 4.07 -19.60
C ALA A 264 10.34 5.16 -18.54
N SER A 265 9.24 5.07 -17.74
CA SER A 265 8.99 5.96 -16.60
C SER A 265 10.05 5.80 -15.53
N LEU A 266 10.35 4.57 -15.11
CA LEU A 266 11.39 4.26 -14.12
C LEU A 266 12.78 4.74 -14.55
N LEU A 267 13.14 4.52 -15.81
CA LEU A 267 14.44 4.99 -16.34
C LEU A 267 14.54 6.51 -16.35
N ARG A 268 13.47 7.23 -16.74
CA ARG A 268 13.44 8.69 -16.65
C ARG A 268 13.55 9.17 -15.21
N PHE A 269 12.83 8.53 -14.28
CA PHE A 269 12.92 8.83 -12.86
C PHE A 269 14.36 8.65 -12.36
N ALA A 270 14.96 7.48 -12.59
CA ALA A 270 16.33 7.18 -12.15
C ALA A 270 17.35 8.17 -12.73
N GLY A 271 17.20 8.54 -14.01
CA GLY A 271 18.06 9.55 -14.66
C GLY A 271 17.92 10.96 -14.08
N ASN A 272 16.82 11.26 -13.38
CA ASN A 272 16.61 12.55 -12.71
C ASN A 272 17.00 12.55 -11.22
N VAL A 273 17.30 11.37 -10.64
CA VAL A 273 17.76 11.28 -9.25
C VAL A 273 19.22 11.76 -9.15
N GLU A 274 19.51 12.63 -8.19
CA GLU A 274 20.89 13.05 -7.90
C GLU A 274 21.64 11.91 -7.18
N THR A 275 22.23 11.00 -7.96
CA THR A 275 22.87 9.79 -7.48
C THR A 275 24.07 10.04 -6.58
N SER A 276 24.72 11.20 -6.71
CA SER A 276 25.77 11.64 -5.78
C SER A 276 25.29 11.75 -4.32
N ARG A 277 23.98 11.88 -4.10
CA ARG A 277 23.34 12.00 -2.78
C ARG A 277 22.51 10.78 -2.40
N ALA A 278 21.78 10.22 -3.35
CA ALA A 278 20.86 9.11 -3.12
C ALA A 278 21.51 7.74 -3.34
N GLY A 279 22.67 7.68 -4.02
CA GLY A 279 23.23 6.45 -4.57
C GLY A 279 22.53 6.01 -5.85
N GLU A 280 23.10 5.07 -6.56
CA GLU A 280 22.45 4.40 -7.69
C GLU A 280 21.34 3.47 -7.21
N PRO A 281 20.24 3.30 -7.97
CA PRO A 281 19.24 2.30 -7.63
C PRO A 281 19.84 0.90 -7.69
N SER A 282 19.57 0.08 -6.68
CA SER A 282 19.93 -1.34 -6.70
C SER A 282 19.11 -2.09 -7.74
N ALA A 283 17.84 -1.72 -7.91
CA ALA A 283 16.95 -2.27 -8.92
C ALA A 283 15.89 -1.26 -9.36
N LEU A 284 15.50 -1.36 -10.62
CA LEU A 284 14.26 -0.81 -11.16
C LEU A 284 13.39 -2.00 -11.57
N ALA A 285 12.12 -2.01 -11.19
CA ALA A 285 11.25 -3.14 -11.48
C ALA A 285 9.80 -2.73 -11.80
N VAL A 286 9.20 -3.42 -12.76
CA VAL A 286 7.76 -3.35 -13.04
C VAL A 286 7.10 -4.59 -12.45
N ILE A 287 6.20 -4.40 -11.48
CA ILE A 287 5.38 -5.48 -10.94
C ILE A 287 4.12 -5.60 -11.80
N THR A 288 3.89 -6.80 -12.34
CA THR A 288 2.74 -7.09 -13.20
C THR A 288 1.79 -8.08 -12.54
N SER A 289 0.54 -8.14 -13.03
CA SER A 289 -0.47 -9.09 -12.55
C SER A 289 -0.13 -10.53 -12.98
N THR A 290 0.34 -10.70 -14.22
CA THR A 290 0.59 -11.99 -14.87
C THR A 290 1.84 -11.91 -15.75
N GLY A 291 2.24 -13.03 -16.38
CA GLY A 291 3.36 -13.10 -17.30
C GLY A 291 4.56 -13.85 -16.73
N TYR A 292 5.75 -13.50 -17.16
CA TYR A 292 7.02 -14.12 -16.78
C TYR A 292 7.88 -13.12 -16.02
N GLY A 293 8.72 -13.62 -15.10
CA GLY A 293 9.78 -12.84 -14.46
C GLY A 293 11.04 -12.81 -15.32
N TYR A 294 11.50 -11.64 -15.71
CA TYR A 294 12.72 -11.49 -16.51
C TYR A 294 13.36 -10.11 -16.34
N ARG A 295 14.62 -10.01 -16.72
CA ARG A 295 15.32 -8.72 -16.82
C ARG A 295 15.35 -8.27 -18.27
N ARG A 296 14.88 -7.05 -18.51
CA ARG A 296 14.88 -6.39 -19.82
C ARG A 296 16.30 -6.02 -20.27
N PRO A 297 16.56 -5.81 -21.59
CA PRO A 297 17.85 -5.33 -22.08
C PRO A 297 18.27 -3.97 -21.52
N ASP A 298 17.32 -3.11 -21.14
CA ASP A 298 17.54 -1.82 -20.50
C ASP A 298 17.80 -1.91 -18.97
N GLY A 299 17.84 -3.12 -18.42
CA GLY A 299 18.18 -3.40 -17.04
C GLY A 299 16.98 -3.39 -16.07
N VAL A 300 15.78 -3.00 -16.52
CA VAL A 300 14.56 -3.04 -15.70
C VAL A 300 14.08 -4.48 -15.54
N ASN A 301 13.73 -4.86 -14.30
CA ASN A 301 13.16 -6.19 -14.02
C ASN A 301 11.64 -6.16 -14.24
N VAL A 302 11.07 -7.24 -14.75
CA VAL A 302 9.63 -7.46 -14.85
C VAL A 302 9.29 -8.64 -13.95
N ILE A 303 8.33 -8.43 -13.03
CA ILE A 303 8.07 -9.38 -11.94
C ILE A 303 6.56 -9.57 -11.79
N PRO A 304 6.01 -10.71 -12.17
CA PRO A 304 4.65 -11.05 -11.80
C PRO A 304 4.49 -11.12 -10.28
N ILE A 305 3.47 -10.45 -9.72
CA ILE A 305 3.28 -10.33 -8.26
C ILE A 305 3.26 -11.70 -7.55
N SER A 306 2.69 -12.71 -8.19
CA SER A 306 2.56 -14.07 -7.65
C SER A 306 3.85 -14.92 -7.77
N THR A 307 4.97 -14.31 -8.18
CA THR A 307 6.30 -14.91 -8.13
C THR A 307 7.21 -14.23 -7.11
N LEU A 308 6.78 -13.10 -6.52
CA LEU A 308 7.58 -12.32 -5.58
C LEU A 308 7.49 -12.89 -4.16
N GLY A 309 8.63 -13.02 -3.49
CA GLY A 309 8.78 -13.43 -2.09
C GLY A 309 9.84 -12.58 -1.36
N PRO A 310 10.08 -12.87 -0.09
CA PRO A 310 11.05 -12.15 0.75
C PRO A 310 12.50 -12.26 0.28
#